data_bd795df9f88f8e2dae3bc43582e8b61b
#
_entry.id   bd795df9f88f8e2dae3bc43582e8b61b
#
_cell.length_a   1.000
_cell.length_b   1.000
_cell.length_c   1.000
_cell.angle_alpha   90.00
_cell.angle_beta   90.00
_cell.angle_gamma   90.00
#
_symmetry.space_group_name_H-M   'P 1'
#
loop_
_entity.id
_entity.type
_entity.pdbx_description
1 polymer ?
#
loop_
_entity_poly.entity_id
_entity_poly.type
_entity_poly.pdbx_seq_one_letter_code
_entity_poly.pdbx_strand_id
1 'polypeptide(L)'
;MSLTDWSESITIAELSEEPMFSEDLNTLVTRIEAEHDAQAPSPDVILNLAEVDYLNSSNIAQLLRLRKRLMANNARLRICCVGDQVWGVILVTGLDKLFEFHDDVATSLASLHIGA
;
A
#
# COMPACT_ATOMS: atom_id res chain seq x y z
N MET A 1 6.67 14.94 -1.24
CA MET A 1 5.34 14.47 -1.51
C MET A 1 5.28 12.95 -1.40
N SER A 2 4.35 12.45 -0.64
CA SER A 2 4.31 11.02 -0.33
C SER A 2 3.73 10.15 -1.43
N LEU A 3 2.89 10.69 -2.29
CA LEU A 3 2.27 9.95 -3.39
C LEU A 3 2.90 10.34 -4.72
N THR A 4 3.35 9.34 -5.47
CA THR A 4 3.95 9.53 -6.80
C THR A 4 3.25 8.62 -7.80
N ASP A 5 2.68 9.19 -8.84
CA ASP A 5 2.17 8.40 -9.96
C ASP A 5 3.35 8.03 -10.85
N TRP A 6 3.91 6.83 -10.59
CA TRP A 6 5.08 6.34 -11.30
C TRP A 6 4.78 6.11 -12.78
N SER A 7 3.55 5.66 -13.07
CA SER A 7 3.02 5.51 -14.42
C SER A 7 1.50 5.63 -14.35
N GLU A 8 0.82 5.49 -15.48
CA GLU A 8 -0.65 5.48 -15.49
C GLU A 8 -1.22 4.30 -14.72
N SER A 9 -0.46 3.22 -14.59
CA SER A 9 -0.92 1.97 -13.97
C SER A 9 -0.31 1.69 -12.61
N ILE A 10 0.59 2.53 -12.10
CA ILE A 10 1.28 2.30 -10.81
C ILE A 10 1.42 3.60 -10.04
N THR A 11 0.96 3.59 -8.79
CA THR A 11 1.17 4.67 -7.83
C THR A 11 2.07 4.17 -6.70
N ILE A 12 3.09 4.95 -6.34
CA ILE A 12 3.98 4.66 -5.23
C ILE A 12 3.68 5.62 -4.09
N ALA A 13 3.39 5.09 -2.91
CA ALA A 13 3.15 5.90 -1.71
C ALA A 13 4.29 5.68 -0.72
N GLU A 14 5.03 6.74 -0.44
CA GLU A 14 6.03 6.74 0.62
C GLU A 14 5.33 7.19 1.90
N LEU A 15 5.06 6.23 2.79
CA LEU A 15 4.36 6.51 4.04
C LEU A 15 5.35 6.92 5.12
N SER A 16 4.89 7.69 6.08
CA SER A 16 5.70 8.13 7.21
C SER A 16 4.88 8.01 8.50
N GLU A 17 5.39 8.54 9.59
CA GLU A 17 4.70 8.48 10.88
C GLU A 17 3.42 9.30 10.88
N GLU A 18 2.55 9.04 11.87
CA GLU A 18 1.36 9.83 12.06
C GLU A 18 1.70 11.32 12.32
N PRO A 19 0.86 12.27 11.86
CA PRO A 19 -0.45 12.05 11.23
C PRO A 19 -0.43 11.75 9.73
N MET A 20 0.73 11.84 9.11
CA MET A 20 0.87 11.70 7.65
C MET A 20 0.47 10.31 7.15
N PHE A 21 0.73 9.26 7.92
CA PHE A 21 0.37 7.90 7.55
C PHE A 21 -1.13 7.80 7.25
N SER A 22 -1.95 8.24 8.20
CA SER A 22 -3.42 8.19 8.04
C SER A 22 -3.91 9.12 6.93
N GLU A 23 -3.33 10.31 6.82
CA GLU A 23 -3.71 11.25 5.77
C GLU A 23 -3.43 10.67 4.38
N ASP A 24 -2.27 10.08 4.18
CA ASP A 24 -1.90 9.52 2.89
C ASP A 24 -2.74 8.30 2.53
N LEU A 25 -3.00 7.40 3.49
CA LEU A 25 -3.86 6.26 3.23
C LEU A 25 -5.30 6.66 2.94
N ASN A 26 -5.82 7.65 3.66
CA ASN A 26 -7.17 8.16 3.39
C ASN A 26 -7.26 8.78 1.99
N THR A 27 -6.23 9.50 1.56
CA THR A 27 -6.17 10.05 0.21
C THR A 27 -6.21 8.94 -0.84
N LEU A 28 -5.42 7.89 -0.65
CA LEU A 28 -5.40 6.74 -1.56
C LEU A 28 -6.77 6.06 -1.62
N VAL A 29 -7.35 5.74 -0.47
CA VAL A 29 -8.65 5.06 -0.41
C VAL A 29 -9.74 5.88 -1.07
N THR A 30 -9.79 7.18 -0.79
CA THR A 30 -10.77 8.07 -1.39
C THR A 30 -10.64 8.11 -2.92
N ARG A 31 -9.41 8.17 -3.41
CA ARG A 31 -9.11 8.18 -4.83
C ARG A 31 -9.56 6.89 -5.52
N ILE A 32 -9.28 5.75 -4.89
CA ILE A 32 -9.68 4.44 -5.41
C ILE A 32 -11.19 4.27 -5.40
N GLU A 33 -11.86 4.73 -4.34
CA GLU A 33 -13.32 4.70 -4.27
C GLU A 33 -13.96 5.56 -5.37
N ALA A 34 -13.39 6.73 -5.64
CA ALA A 34 -13.88 7.60 -6.72
C ALA A 34 -13.69 6.95 -8.10
N GLU A 35 -12.57 6.28 -8.31
CA GLU A 35 -12.31 5.54 -9.56
C GLU A 35 -13.29 4.38 -9.73
N HIS A 36 -13.58 3.67 -8.65
CA HIS A 36 -14.55 2.57 -8.68
C HIS A 36 -15.95 3.09 -9.05
N ASP A 37 -16.39 4.17 -8.43
CA ASP A 37 -17.70 4.77 -8.68
C ASP A 37 -17.82 5.28 -10.13
N ALA A 38 -16.73 5.78 -10.69
CA ALA A 38 -16.66 6.23 -12.07
C ALA A 38 -16.45 5.09 -13.07
N GLN A 39 -16.34 3.86 -12.59
CA GLN A 39 -16.01 2.68 -13.39
C GLN A 39 -14.69 2.85 -14.16
N ALA A 40 -13.78 3.61 -13.60
CA ALA A 40 -12.45 3.85 -14.14
C ALA A 40 -11.46 2.82 -13.55
N PRO A 41 -10.40 2.44 -14.29
CA PRO A 41 -9.40 1.54 -13.74
C PRO A 41 -8.60 2.21 -12.63
N SER A 42 -8.24 1.45 -11.60
CA SER A 42 -7.35 1.89 -10.53
C SER A 42 -5.91 1.46 -10.84
N PRO A 43 -4.92 2.29 -10.52
CA PRO A 43 -3.54 1.84 -10.61
C PRO A 43 -3.23 0.80 -9.54
N ASP A 44 -2.21 -0.02 -9.79
CA ASP A 44 -1.60 -0.82 -8.76
C ASP A 44 -0.86 0.10 -7.79
N VAL A 45 -0.74 -0.30 -6.53
CA VAL A 45 -0.16 0.55 -5.49
C VAL A 45 1.02 -0.15 -4.85
N ILE A 46 2.12 0.58 -4.69
CA ILE A 46 3.26 0.16 -3.89
C ILE A 46 3.34 1.07 -2.67
N LEU A 47 3.30 0.48 -1.48
CA LEU A 47 3.51 1.20 -0.23
C LEU A 47 4.95 1.02 0.23
N ASN A 48 5.67 2.12 0.35
CA ASN A 48 7.03 2.14 0.86
C ASN A 48 6.98 2.53 2.34
N LEU A 49 7.39 1.61 3.22
CA LEU A 49 7.34 1.80 4.67
C LEU A 49 8.72 2.11 5.28
N ALA A 50 9.68 2.57 4.48
CA ALA A 50 11.03 2.84 4.99
C ALA A 50 11.05 3.87 6.13
N GLU A 51 10.14 4.82 6.12
CA GLU A 51 10.03 5.88 7.13
C GLU A 51 9.03 5.55 8.25
N VAL A 52 8.53 4.32 8.31
CA VAL A 52 7.54 3.90 9.30
C VAL A 52 8.19 2.97 10.31
N ASP A 53 8.21 3.37 11.58
CA ASP A 53 8.81 2.58 12.66
C ASP A 53 7.75 1.84 13.49
N TYR A 54 6.49 2.18 13.35
CA TYR A 54 5.44 1.61 14.20
C TYR A 54 4.10 1.56 13.45
N LEU A 55 3.35 0.48 13.68
CA LEU A 55 1.98 0.35 13.21
C LEU A 55 1.06 0.13 14.42
N ASN A 56 0.08 0.99 14.58
CA ASN A 56 -0.97 0.79 15.57
C ASN A 56 -2.17 0.06 14.94
N SER A 57 -3.16 -0.29 15.77
CA SER A 57 -4.33 -1.03 15.29
C SER A 57 -5.13 -0.25 14.24
N SER A 58 -5.17 1.06 14.35
CA SER A 58 -5.83 1.92 13.35
C SER A 58 -5.11 1.86 12.01
N ASN A 59 -3.78 1.88 12.02
CA ASN A 59 -2.99 1.75 10.79
C ASN A 59 -3.23 0.41 10.11
N ILE A 60 -3.30 -0.66 10.88
CA ILE A 60 -3.59 -2.00 10.36
C ILE A 60 -4.97 -2.04 9.70
N ALA A 61 -5.98 -1.47 10.35
CA ALA A 61 -7.33 -1.38 9.78
C ALA A 61 -7.33 -0.60 8.46
N GLN A 62 -6.56 0.48 8.37
CA GLN A 62 -6.43 1.28 7.17
C GLN A 62 -5.77 0.49 6.03
N LEU A 63 -4.74 -0.28 6.33
CA LEU A 63 -4.08 -1.13 5.33
C LEU A 63 -5.04 -2.19 4.80
N LEU A 64 -5.81 -2.82 5.66
CA LEU A 64 -6.80 -3.82 5.27
C LEU A 64 -7.90 -3.20 4.39
N ARG A 65 -8.33 -2.00 4.74
CA ARG A 65 -9.32 -1.27 3.93
C ARG A 65 -8.79 -0.95 2.54
N LEU A 66 -7.55 -0.48 2.44
CA LEU A 66 -6.91 -0.22 1.17
C LEU A 66 -6.85 -1.48 0.31
N ARG A 67 -6.42 -2.58 0.90
CA ARG A 67 -6.36 -3.88 0.22
C ARG A 67 -7.72 -4.25 -0.36
N LYS A 68 -8.77 -4.12 0.44
CA LYS A 68 -10.13 -4.47 0.04
C LYS A 68 -10.61 -3.62 -1.15
N ARG A 69 -10.33 -2.33 -1.12
CA ARG A 69 -10.72 -1.41 -2.20
C ARG A 69 -9.98 -1.71 -3.49
N LEU A 70 -8.68 -1.99 -3.40
CA LEU A 70 -7.88 -2.35 -4.58
C LEU A 70 -8.36 -3.65 -5.19
N MET A 71 -8.64 -4.66 -4.38
CA MET A 71 -9.17 -5.93 -4.86
C MET A 71 -10.51 -5.75 -5.59
N ALA A 72 -11.39 -4.89 -5.08
CA ALA A 72 -12.66 -4.60 -5.72
C ALA A 72 -12.49 -3.97 -7.11
N ASN A 73 -11.37 -3.28 -7.33
CA ASN A 73 -11.04 -2.64 -8.62
C ASN A 73 -10.08 -3.48 -9.48
N ASN A 74 -9.84 -4.73 -9.09
CA ASN A 74 -8.89 -5.62 -9.78
C ASN A 74 -7.46 -5.07 -9.83
N ALA A 75 -7.11 -4.23 -8.88
CA ALA A 75 -5.77 -3.67 -8.74
C ALA A 75 -4.96 -4.47 -7.70
N ARG A 76 -3.65 -4.36 -7.78
CA ARG A 76 -2.72 -5.10 -6.93
C ARG A 76 -2.04 -4.17 -5.94
N LEU A 77 -1.66 -4.73 -4.79
CA LEU A 77 -0.97 -4.01 -3.73
C LEU A 77 0.34 -4.72 -3.39
N ARG A 78 1.41 -3.94 -3.30
CA ARG A 78 2.72 -4.42 -2.83
C ARG A 78 3.18 -3.53 -1.69
N ILE A 79 3.85 -4.12 -0.70
CA ILE A 79 4.43 -3.39 0.43
C ILE A 79 5.92 -3.67 0.45
N CYS A 80 6.74 -2.66 0.61
CA CYS A 80 8.19 -2.83 0.60
C CYS A 80 8.89 -2.00 1.68
N CYS A 81 10.18 -2.27 1.86
CA CYS A 81 11.06 -1.50 2.74
C CYS A 81 10.62 -1.56 4.21
N VAL A 82 10.09 -2.69 4.64
CA VAL A 82 9.58 -2.86 6.01
C VAL A 82 10.75 -3.08 6.97
N GLY A 83 10.83 -2.25 8.00
CA GLY A 83 11.84 -2.39 9.05
C GLY A 83 11.50 -3.51 10.05
N ASP A 84 12.49 -3.88 10.87
CA ASP A 84 12.36 -5.03 11.76
C ASP A 84 11.21 -4.91 12.76
N GLN A 85 11.01 -3.72 13.33
CA GLN A 85 9.95 -3.50 14.32
C GLN A 85 8.56 -3.65 13.69
N VAL A 86 8.37 -3.07 12.52
CA VAL A 86 7.10 -3.18 11.80
C VAL A 86 6.90 -4.63 11.34
N TRP A 87 7.97 -5.28 10.91
CA TRP A 87 7.88 -6.68 10.49
C TRP A 87 7.41 -7.59 11.62
N GLY A 88 7.87 -7.33 12.87
CA GLY A 88 7.39 -8.05 14.04
C GLY A 88 5.88 -7.94 14.22
N VAL A 89 5.32 -6.75 14.05
CA VAL A 89 3.87 -6.52 14.13
C VAL A 89 3.16 -7.27 13.01
N ILE A 90 3.70 -7.24 11.82
CA ILE A 90 3.12 -7.92 10.66
C ILE A 90 3.03 -9.44 10.90
N LEU A 91 4.08 -10.03 11.45
CA LEU A 91 4.10 -11.47 11.75
C LEU A 91 3.11 -11.84 12.86
N VAL A 92 3.08 -11.08 13.95
CA VAL A 92 2.20 -11.33 15.08
C VAL A 92 0.72 -11.23 14.70
N THR A 93 0.38 -10.30 13.81
CA THR A 93 -1.00 -10.08 13.38
C THR A 93 -1.42 -10.95 12.21
N GLY A 94 -0.50 -11.70 11.61
CA GLY A 94 -0.78 -12.55 10.45
C GLY A 94 -0.90 -11.78 9.14
N LEU A 95 -0.53 -10.52 9.11
CA LEU A 95 -0.62 -9.69 7.90
C LEU A 95 0.33 -10.18 6.80
N ASP A 96 1.38 -10.91 7.14
CA ASP A 96 2.29 -11.51 6.17
C ASP A 96 1.59 -12.46 5.21
N LYS A 97 0.43 -12.99 5.60
CA LYS A 97 -0.37 -13.91 4.78
C LYS A 97 -1.37 -13.19 3.89
N LEU A 98 -1.64 -11.91 4.14
CA LEU A 98 -2.65 -11.15 3.42
C LEU A 98 -2.07 -10.20 2.39
N PHE A 99 -0.81 -9.80 2.55
CA PHE A 99 -0.16 -8.85 1.66
C PHE A 99 1.07 -9.47 1.03
N GLU A 100 1.48 -8.93 -0.10
CA GLU A 100 2.73 -9.32 -0.74
C GLU A 100 3.81 -8.30 -0.41
N PHE A 101 4.92 -8.78 0.14
CA PHE A 101 6.03 -7.96 0.61
C PHE A 101 7.27 -8.16 -0.24
N HIS A 102 8.02 -7.09 -0.45
CA HIS A 102 9.29 -7.11 -1.17
C HIS A 102 10.31 -6.25 -0.41
N ASP A 103 11.58 -6.47 -0.69
CA ASP A 103 12.65 -5.76 0.02
C ASP A 103 12.71 -4.29 -0.35
N ASP A 104 12.43 -3.97 -1.61
CA ASP A 104 12.56 -2.60 -2.11
C ASP A 104 11.55 -2.27 -3.20
N VAL A 105 11.53 -1.01 -3.62
CA VAL A 105 10.63 -0.51 -4.64
C VAL A 105 10.90 -1.18 -6.00
N ALA A 106 12.16 -1.36 -6.35
CA ALA A 106 12.53 -1.96 -7.63
C ALA A 106 11.99 -3.39 -7.77
N THR A 107 12.10 -4.19 -6.72
CA THR A 107 11.57 -5.55 -6.70
C THR A 107 10.04 -5.54 -6.76
N SER A 108 9.41 -4.60 -6.07
CA SER A 108 7.95 -4.44 -6.12
C SER A 108 7.48 -4.10 -7.54
N LEU A 109 8.15 -3.18 -8.21
CA LEU A 109 7.85 -2.83 -9.59
C LEU A 109 8.02 -4.04 -10.52
N ALA A 110 9.09 -4.79 -10.37
CA ALA A 110 9.33 -5.98 -11.16
C ALA A 110 8.22 -7.02 -10.97
N SER A 111 7.74 -7.20 -9.73
CA SER A 111 6.66 -8.14 -9.43
C SER A 111 5.35 -7.76 -10.12
N LEU A 112 5.08 -6.48 -10.28
CA LEU A 112 3.88 -6.00 -10.97
C LEU A 112 3.98 -6.22 -12.48
N HIS A 113 5.15 -6.12 -13.07
CA HIS A 113 5.34 -6.40 -14.48
C HIS A 113 5.25 -7.89 -14.80
N ILE A 114 5.86 -8.73 -13.97
CA ILE A 114 5.90 -10.18 -14.20
C ILE A 114 4.58 -10.83 -13.82
N GLY A 115 3.92 -10.34 -12.78
CA GLY A 115 2.69 -10.90 -12.25
C GLY A 115 1.44 -10.56 -13.04
N ALA A 116 1.60 -9.99 -14.19
CA ALA A 116 0.49 -9.59 -15.04
C ALA A 116 -0.33 -10.79 -15.54
#